data_827ee9a5a6221e578bea6d2ba653dc75
#
_entry.id   827ee9a5a6221e578bea6d2ba653dc75
#
_cell.length_a   1.000
_cell.length_b   1.000
_cell.length_c   1.000
_cell.angle_alpha   90.00
_cell.angle_beta   90.00
_cell.angle_gamma   90.00
#
_symmetry.space_group_name_H-M   'P 1'
#
loop_
_entity.id
_entity.type
_entity.pdbx_description
1 polymer ?
#
loop_
_entity_poly.entity_id
_entity_poly.type
_entity_poly.pdbx_seq_one_letter_code
_entity_poly.pdbx_strand_id
1 'polypeptide(L)'
;MVQDNINLIIQNAINSKKYNDIKKENELIANLKKAILENYTLFETTNKIDLSNNNGFVLEKNTMETIIDRYINAIPLINSKDNSTITENDLLMSNVYSNLGIVHVIFDGNTYTMLELILLGILTHNTIIFTSNGYMHGTNGLLLNIVHTILEKEEYKKEMFQHSFIIRPEDFFDSFKTINKTIVIGDSEMQNKYNKLCANVLLISGYNNYDIYIEDLEHVETIKKIISQKLNINLYINSGLKVKADNAIFVEDIDEAITQINFNSSGYSSSIFTKNNENASKFIKNINSKNVLVNASPTLVQQLDIKQEDLLKEKNIILPNIYKFDGFKSNIEIN
;
A
#
# COMPACT_ATOMS: atom_id res chain seq x y z
N MET A 1 -16.74 -0.58 26.24
CA MET A 1 -17.19 -1.11 24.92
C MET A 1 -16.14 -0.86 23.81
N VAL A 2 -15.78 0.39 23.43
CA VAL A 2 -14.74 0.63 22.40
C VAL A 2 -13.38 0.11 22.86
N GLN A 3 -12.94 0.46 24.09
CA GLN A 3 -11.66 0.01 24.65
C GLN A 3 -11.59 -1.52 24.80
N ASP A 4 -12.68 -2.19 25.13
CA ASP A 4 -12.72 -3.65 25.23
C ASP A 4 -12.51 -4.30 23.86
N ASN A 5 -13.08 -3.72 22.79
CA ASN A 5 -12.90 -4.19 21.42
C ASN A 5 -11.44 -3.99 20.96
N ILE A 6 -10.83 -2.85 21.30
CA ILE A 6 -9.41 -2.60 20.99
C ILE A 6 -8.52 -3.62 21.70
N ASN A 7 -8.75 -3.84 23.00
CA ASN A 7 -8.01 -4.83 23.78
C ASN A 7 -8.14 -6.24 23.19
N LEU A 8 -9.33 -6.61 22.71
CA LEU A 8 -9.55 -7.89 22.05
C LEU A 8 -8.78 -8.00 20.73
N ILE A 9 -8.82 -6.96 19.89
CA ILE A 9 -8.07 -6.92 18.61
C ILE A 9 -6.57 -7.06 18.88
N ILE A 10 -6.03 -6.30 19.83
CA ILE A 10 -4.61 -6.36 20.20
C ILE A 10 -4.24 -7.72 20.77
N GLN A 11 -5.07 -8.30 21.64
CA GLN A 11 -4.83 -9.63 22.21
C GLN A 11 -4.85 -10.72 21.13
N ASN A 12 -5.77 -10.65 20.19
CA ASN A 12 -5.83 -11.53 19.04
C ASN A 12 -4.57 -11.41 18.17
N ALA A 13 -4.10 -10.18 17.93
CA ALA A 13 -2.88 -9.93 17.18
C ALA A 13 -1.64 -10.48 17.90
N ILE A 14 -1.53 -10.33 19.23
CA ILE A 14 -0.44 -10.91 20.04
C ILE A 14 -0.45 -12.43 19.95
N ASN A 15 -1.63 -13.05 20.03
CA ASN A 15 -1.78 -14.49 19.95
C ASN A 15 -1.46 -15.02 18.54
N SER A 16 -1.90 -14.31 17.50
CA SER A 16 -1.61 -14.66 16.10
C SER A 16 -0.11 -14.59 15.81
N LYS A 17 0.58 -13.55 16.24
CA LYS A 17 2.01 -13.34 16.02
C LYS A 17 2.87 -14.57 16.39
N LYS A 18 2.48 -15.33 17.40
CA LYS A 18 3.21 -16.53 17.87
C LYS A 18 3.17 -17.70 16.86
N TYR A 19 2.26 -17.65 15.89
CA TYR A 19 1.99 -18.74 14.94
C TYR A 19 2.16 -18.32 13.48
N ASN A 20 2.77 -17.16 13.23
CA ASN A 20 2.95 -16.61 11.88
C ASN A 20 4.21 -17.18 11.17
N ASP A 21 4.55 -18.44 11.41
CA ASP A 21 5.60 -19.13 10.64
C ASP A 21 4.96 -19.73 9.39
N ILE A 22 4.86 -18.93 8.33
CA ILE A 22 4.32 -19.34 7.04
C ILE A 22 5.43 -20.08 6.28
N LYS A 23 5.17 -21.35 5.91
CA LYS A 23 6.16 -22.20 5.23
C LYS A 23 5.97 -22.28 3.72
N LYS A 24 4.83 -21.79 3.24
CA LYS A 24 4.39 -21.95 1.84
C LYS A 24 3.70 -20.70 1.35
N GLU A 25 4.40 -19.58 1.43
CA GLU A 25 3.84 -18.26 1.12
C GLU A 25 3.24 -18.20 -0.30
N ASN A 26 3.98 -18.70 -1.28
CA ASN A 26 3.56 -18.69 -2.69
C ASN A 26 2.33 -19.59 -2.93
N GLU A 27 2.25 -20.74 -2.25
CA GLU A 27 1.08 -21.63 -2.33
C GLU A 27 -0.15 -20.96 -1.70
N LEU A 28 0.02 -20.30 -0.55
CA LEU A 28 -1.03 -19.54 0.12
C LEU A 28 -1.53 -18.38 -0.77
N ILE A 29 -0.62 -17.61 -1.39
CA ILE A 29 -0.97 -16.52 -2.30
C ILE A 29 -1.69 -17.05 -3.54
N ALA A 30 -1.27 -18.20 -4.09
CA ALA A 30 -1.94 -18.83 -5.21
C ALA A 30 -3.38 -19.27 -4.87
N ASN A 31 -3.58 -19.84 -3.67
CA ASN A 31 -4.91 -20.23 -3.18
C ASN A 31 -5.80 -18.99 -2.95
N LEU A 32 -5.24 -17.90 -2.43
CA LEU A 32 -5.94 -16.62 -2.32
C LEU A 32 -6.33 -16.05 -3.69
N LYS A 33 -5.41 -16.06 -4.67
CA LYS A 33 -5.72 -15.65 -6.05
C LYS A 33 -6.93 -16.38 -6.58
N LYS A 34 -6.90 -17.72 -6.50
CA LYS A 34 -8.00 -18.56 -6.97
C LYS A 34 -9.32 -18.19 -6.30
N ALA A 35 -9.35 -18.12 -4.97
CA ALA A 35 -10.55 -17.81 -4.21
C ALA A 35 -11.11 -16.41 -4.53
N ILE A 36 -10.24 -15.39 -4.66
CA ILE A 36 -10.65 -14.02 -5.01
C ILE A 36 -11.28 -13.99 -6.42
N LEU A 37 -10.65 -14.64 -7.41
CA LEU A 37 -11.14 -14.63 -8.79
C LEU A 37 -12.43 -15.45 -8.95
N GLU A 38 -12.61 -16.54 -8.25
CA GLU A 38 -13.84 -17.33 -8.21
C GLU A 38 -15.00 -16.53 -7.59
N ASN A 39 -14.73 -15.64 -6.65
CA ASN A 39 -15.73 -14.79 -5.99
C ASN A 39 -15.87 -13.39 -6.64
N TYR A 40 -15.29 -13.15 -7.82
CA TYR A 40 -15.23 -11.80 -8.39
C TYR A 40 -16.60 -11.17 -8.64
N THR A 41 -17.60 -11.94 -9.06
CA THR A 41 -18.98 -11.45 -9.25
C THR A 41 -19.58 -10.91 -7.94
N LEU A 42 -19.23 -11.53 -6.81
CA LEU A 42 -19.66 -11.03 -5.50
C LEU A 42 -18.92 -9.72 -5.14
N PHE A 43 -17.62 -9.62 -5.45
CA PHE A 43 -16.87 -8.38 -5.32
C PHE A 43 -17.50 -7.25 -6.14
N GLU A 44 -17.82 -7.51 -7.41
CA GLU A 44 -18.44 -6.51 -8.29
C GLU A 44 -19.77 -6.01 -7.73
N THR A 45 -20.62 -6.92 -7.24
CA THR A 45 -21.91 -6.59 -6.66
C THR A 45 -21.75 -5.78 -5.37
N THR A 46 -20.88 -6.21 -4.47
CA THR A 46 -20.61 -5.53 -3.19
C THR A 46 -19.99 -4.15 -3.43
N ASN A 47 -19.07 -4.04 -4.39
CA ASN A 47 -18.47 -2.78 -4.77
C ASN A 47 -19.48 -1.77 -5.32
N LYS A 48 -20.43 -2.21 -6.14
CA LYS A 48 -21.56 -1.36 -6.61
C LYS A 48 -22.38 -0.81 -5.45
N ILE A 49 -22.61 -1.60 -4.40
CA ILE A 49 -23.34 -1.16 -3.20
C ILE A 49 -22.50 -0.12 -2.43
N ASP A 50 -21.23 -0.38 -2.20
CA ASP A 50 -20.34 0.58 -1.54
C ASP A 50 -20.30 1.92 -2.30
N LEU A 51 -20.19 1.88 -3.64
CA LEU A 51 -20.17 3.06 -4.49
C LEU A 51 -21.51 3.83 -4.52
N SER A 52 -22.65 3.16 -4.30
CA SER A 52 -23.94 3.83 -4.22
C SER A 52 -24.12 4.67 -2.97
N ASN A 53 -23.43 4.30 -1.91
CA ASN A 53 -23.53 4.94 -0.59
C ASN A 53 -22.36 5.91 -0.28
N ASN A 54 -21.23 5.72 -0.93
CA ASN A 54 -19.99 6.46 -0.62
C ASN A 54 -19.21 6.80 -1.91
N ASN A 55 -18.29 7.73 -1.79
CA ASN A 55 -17.26 7.89 -2.80
C ASN A 55 -16.30 6.70 -2.75
N GLY A 56 -15.83 6.25 -3.90
CA GLY A 56 -14.93 5.13 -4.01
C GLY A 56 -14.51 4.91 -5.45
N PHE A 57 -13.96 3.78 -5.78
CA PHE A 57 -13.53 3.44 -7.14
C PHE A 57 -14.13 2.08 -7.55
N VAL A 58 -14.29 1.90 -8.86
CA VAL A 58 -14.74 0.64 -9.44
C VAL A 58 -13.62 -0.38 -9.32
N LEU A 59 -13.94 -1.53 -8.72
CA LEU A 59 -13.03 -2.66 -8.64
C LEU A 59 -12.96 -3.36 -10.00
N GLU A 60 -11.75 -3.56 -10.51
CA GLU A 60 -11.49 -4.25 -11.76
C GLU A 60 -10.77 -5.58 -11.50
N LYS A 61 -11.29 -6.65 -12.10
CA LYS A 61 -10.75 -8.01 -11.98
C LYS A 61 -9.27 -8.07 -12.38
N ASN A 62 -8.95 -7.50 -13.54
CA ASN A 62 -7.60 -7.52 -14.08
C ASN A 62 -6.60 -6.79 -13.18
N THR A 63 -7.03 -5.72 -12.51
CA THR A 63 -6.20 -4.98 -11.55
C THR A 63 -5.90 -5.80 -10.31
N MET A 64 -6.92 -6.47 -9.73
CA MET A 64 -6.71 -7.38 -8.60
C MET A 64 -5.76 -8.52 -8.98
N GLU A 65 -5.96 -9.11 -10.14
CA GLU A 65 -5.10 -10.19 -10.65
C GLU A 65 -3.66 -9.71 -10.83
N THR A 66 -3.45 -8.56 -11.45
CA THR A 66 -2.12 -7.96 -11.65
C THR A 66 -1.41 -7.68 -10.33
N ILE A 67 -2.14 -7.21 -9.31
CA ILE A 67 -1.59 -6.99 -7.97
C ILE A 67 -1.11 -8.32 -7.38
N ILE A 68 -1.95 -9.36 -7.42
CA ILE A 68 -1.59 -10.66 -6.83
C ILE A 68 -0.41 -11.29 -7.56
N ASP A 69 -0.36 -11.19 -8.90
CA ASP A 69 0.70 -11.78 -9.73
C ASP A 69 2.08 -11.19 -9.48
N ARG A 70 2.16 -9.96 -8.96
CA ARG A 70 3.43 -9.37 -8.49
C ARG A 70 4.03 -10.11 -7.31
N TYR A 71 3.19 -10.73 -6.48
CA TYR A 71 3.60 -11.35 -5.22
C TYR A 71 3.64 -12.87 -5.25
N ILE A 72 2.95 -13.53 -6.20
CA ILE A 72 2.79 -15.00 -6.24
C ILE A 72 4.12 -15.75 -6.39
N ASN A 73 5.13 -15.11 -7.00
CA ASN A 73 6.48 -15.68 -7.19
C ASN A 73 7.54 -14.85 -6.46
N ALA A 74 7.14 -13.95 -5.58
CA ALA A 74 8.09 -13.16 -4.81
C ALA A 74 8.87 -14.07 -3.84
N ILE A 75 10.15 -13.81 -3.70
CA ILE A 75 11.00 -14.50 -2.73
C ILE A 75 10.82 -13.77 -1.39
N PRO A 76 10.33 -14.45 -0.33
CA PRO A 76 10.25 -13.85 1.00
C PRO A 76 11.65 -13.52 1.52
N LEU A 77 11.90 -12.27 1.87
CA LEU A 77 13.20 -11.83 2.40
C LEU A 77 13.50 -12.48 3.75
N ILE A 78 12.47 -12.74 4.55
CA ILE A 78 12.61 -13.40 5.86
C ILE A 78 13.23 -14.79 5.76
N ASN A 79 13.11 -15.45 4.60
CA ASN A 79 13.65 -16.78 4.32
C ASN A 79 14.82 -16.73 3.31
N SER A 80 15.23 -15.55 2.88
CA SER A 80 16.30 -15.43 1.90
C SER A 80 17.65 -15.79 2.53
N LYS A 81 18.47 -16.55 1.77
CA LYS A 81 19.86 -16.80 2.16
C LYS A 81 20.64 -15.51 1.99
N ASP A 82 21.26 -15.07 3.07
CA ASP A 82 22.11 -13.90 3.07
C ASP A 82 23.22 -13.93 2.02
N ASN A 83 23.41 -12.79 1.39
CA ASN A 83 24.64 -12.47 0.69
C ASN A 83 25.70 -12.09 1.75
N SER A 84 26.37 -13.08 2.30
CA SER A 84 27.50 -12.80 3.19
C SER A 84 28.65 -12.18 2.37
N THR A 85 29.10 -11.03 2.81
CA THR A 85 30.27 -10.34 2.22
C THR A 85 31.45 -10.39 3.19
N ILE A 86 32.65 -10.65 2.66
CA ILE A 86 33.90 -10.55 3.44
C ILE A 86 34.37 -9.11 3.34
N THR A 87 34.60 -8.49 4.49
CA THR A 87 35.14 -7.11 4.57
C THR A 87 36.66 -7.10 4.47
N GLU A 88 37.26 -5.92 4.24
CA GLU A 88 38.72 -5.70 4.21
C GLU A 88 39.45 -6.12 5.51
N ASN A 89 38.70 -6.24 6.63
CA ASN A 89 39.22 -6.65 7.93
C ASN A 89 39.00 -8.15 8.24
N ASP A 90 38.80 -8.98 7.23
CA ASP A 90 38.50 -10.41 7.39
C ASP A 90 37.25 -10.69 8.27
N LEU A 91 36.26 -9.81 8.23
CA LEU A 91 34.97 -9.99 8.88
C LEU A 91 33.96 -10.52 7.87
N LEU A 92 33.21 -11.54 8.26
CA LEU A 92 32.02 -11.99 7.54
C LEU A 92 30.84 -11.11 7.99
N MET A 93 30.25 -10.38 7.06
CA MET A 93 29.03 -9.61 7.30
C MET A 93 27.87 -10.25 6.56
N SER A 94 26.75 -10.43 7.25
CA SER A 94 25.51 -10.87 6.67
C SER A 94 24.32 -10.14 7.29
N ASN A 95 23.24 -9.99 6.51
CA ASN A 95 22.02 -9.37 6.97
C ASN A 95 20.94 -10.46 7.17
N VAL A 96 20.26 -10.41 8.29
CA VAL A 96 19.13 -11.28 8.61
C VAL A 96 17.88 -10.45 8.81
N TYR A 97 16.80 -10.88 8.19
CA TYR A 97 15.50 -10.24 8.31
C TYR A 97 14.59 -11.02 9.25
N SER A 98 13.89 -10.30 10.10
CA SER A 98 12.82 -10.83 10.96
C SER A 98 11.57 -9.98 10.83
N ASN A 99 10.38 -10.55 11.08
CA ASN A 99 9.15 -9.78 11.05
C ASN A 99 9.16 -8.65 12.10
N LEU A 100 8.43 -7.58 11.82
CA LEU A 100 8.20 -6.51 12.80
C LEU A 100 7.30 -7.00 13.93
N GLY A 101 6.33 -7.83 13.61
CA GLY A 101 5.34 -8.36 14.52
C GLY A 101 3.95 -7.81 14.27
N ILE A 102 3.50 -6.82 15.04
CA ILE A 102 2.18 -6.20 14.88
C ILE A 102 2.34 -4.87 14.16
N VAL A 103 1.70 -4.73 13.00
CA VAL A 103 1.66 -3.52 12.18
C VAL A 103 0.24 -2.97 12.18
N HIS A 104 0.10 -1.70 12.47
CA HIS A 104 -1.17 -0.98 12.35
C HIS A 104 -1.17 -0.20 11.04
N VAL A 105 -2.18 -0.41 10.22
CA VAL A 105 -2.36 0.29 8.94
C VAL A 105 -3.56 1.20 9.03
N ILE A 106 -3.32 2.48 8.81
CA ILE A 106 -4.34 3.51 8.68
C ILE A 106 -4.40 3.88 7.20
N PHE A 107 -5.54 3.65 6.55
CA PHE A 107 -5.65 3.86 5.10
C PHE A 107 -7.00 4.46 4.70
N ASP A 108 -7.09 4.91 3.47
CA ASP A 108 -8.27 5.55 2.88
C ASP A 108 -9.45 4.59 2.62
N GLY A 109 -9.28 3.30 2.88
CA GLY A 109 -10.29 2.26 2.64
C GLY A 109 -10.19 1.60 1.27
N ASN A 110 -9.18 1.92 0.47
CA ASN A 110 -8.98 1.34 -0.86
C ASN A 110 -8.72 -0.18 -0.78
N THR A 111 -9.55 -0.96 -1.44
CA THR A 111 -9.46 -2.44 -1.41
C THR A 111 -8.17 -2.96 -2.05
N TYR A 112 -7.62 -2.29 -3.06
CA TYR A 112 -6.33 -2.67 -3.65
C TYR A 112 -5.18 -2.47 -2.66
N THR A 113 -5.21 -1.37 -1.89
CA THR A 113 -4.29 -1.12 -0.77
C THR A 113 -4.34 -2.25 0.25
N MET A 114 -5.54 -2.64 0.67
CA MET A 114 -5.71 -3.72 1.64
C MET A 114 -5.22 -5.06 1.10
N LEU A 115 -5.53 -5.38 -0.17
CA LEU A 115 -5.07 -6.60 -0.84
C LEU A 115 -3.53 -6.65 -0.89
N GLU A 116 -2.87 -5.58 -1.33
CA GLU A 116 -1.41 -5.53 -1.45
C GLU A 116 -0.71 -5.70 -0.10
N LEU A 117 -1.24 -5.08 0.95
CA LEU A 117 -0.70 -5.21 2.30
C LEU A 117 -0.94 -6.60 2.92
N ILE A 118 -2.04 -7.27 2.58
CA ILE A 118 -2.26 -8.67 2.98
C ILE A 118 -1.18 -9.55 2.35
N LEU A 119 -0.91 -9.39 1.04
CA LEU A 119 0.12 -10.16 0.34
C LEU A 119 1.52 -9.91 0.92
N LEU A 120 1.86 -8.65 1.19
CA LEU A 120 3.11 -8.28 1.87
C LEU A 120 3.16 -8.84 3.31
N GLY A 121 2.05 -8.81 4.03
CA GLY A 121 1.95 -9.39 5.37
C GLY A 121 2.23 -10.89 5.38
N ILE A 122 1.75 -11.63 4.36
CA ILE A 122 2.06 -13.05 4.17
C ILE A 122 3.57 -13.23 3.94
N LEU A 123 4.18 -12.49 3.01
CA LEU A 123 5.60 -12.62 2.67
C LEU A 123 6.55 -12.19 3.82
N THR A 124 6.09 -11.35 4.72
CA THR A 124 6.89 -10.81 5.83
C THR A 124 6.49 -11.38 7.20
N HIS A 125 5.54 -12.31 7.23
CA HIS A 125 5.02 -12.95 8.45
C HIS A 125 4.54 -11.97 9.52
N ASN A 126 3.98 -10.83 9.11
CA ASN A 126 3.45 -9.84 10.03
C ASN A 126 1.97 -10.02 10.31
N THR A 127 1.55 -9.68 11.51
CA THR A 127 0.14 -9.49 11.85
C THR A 127 -0.24 -8.04 11.55
N ILE A 128 -1.31 -7.84 10.77
CA ILE A 128 -1.74 -6.50 10.35
C ILE A 128 -3.14 -6.19 10.88
N ILE A 129 -3.25 -5.04 11.52
CA ILE A 129 -4.52 -4.45 11.96
C ILE A 129 -4.82 -3.28 11.03
N PHE A 130 -5.92 -3.36 10.31
CA PHE A 130 -6.38 -2.31 9.40
C PHE A 130 -7.42 -1.40 10.10
N THR A 131 -7.30 -0.10 9.89
CA THR A 131 -8.33 0.89 10.19
C THR A 131 -8.51 1.83 9.00
N SER A 132 -9.75 2.17 8.68
CA SER A 132 -10.04 3.04 7.55
C SER A 132 -11.14 4.06 7.87
N ASN A 133 -11.20 5.12 7.08
CA ASN A 133 -12.16 6.22 7.26
C ASN A 133 -13.56 5.94 6.70
N GLY A 134 -13.89 4.68 6.40
CA GLY A 134 -15.27 4.31 6.12
C GLY A 134 -15.67 4.11 4.66
N TYR A 135 -14.73 4.15 3.73
CA TYR A 135 -14.99 3.79 2.34
C TYR A 135 -14.84 2.29 2.11
N MET A 136 -15.62 1.72 1.19
CA MET A 136 -15.48 0.33 0.72
C MET A 136 -15.61 -0.74 1.82
N HIS A 137 -16.41 -0.51 2.84
CA HIS A 137 -16.56 -1.43 3.97
C HIS A 137 -17.03 -2.82 3.58
N GLY A 138 -18.03 -2.91 2.71
CA GLY A 138 -18.56 -4.19 2.23
C GLY A 138 -17.51 -4.96 1.44
N THR A 139 -16.82 -4.29 0.53
CA THR A 139 -15.81 -4.88 -0.33
C THR A 139 -14.58 -5.33 0.47
N ASN A 140 -14.12 -4.50 1.42
CA ASN A 140 -13.00 -4.85 2.30
C ASN A 140 -13.36 -6.00 3.26
N GLY A 141 -14.60 -6.01 3.76
CA GLY A 141 -15.11 -7.11 4.57
C GLY A 141 -15.18 -8.43 3.81
N LEU A 142 -15.61 -8.40 2.55
CA LEU A 142 -15.61 -9.57 1.68
C LEU A 142 -14.19 -10.09 1.43
N LEU A 143 -13.24 -9.19 1.10
CA LEU A 143 -11.83 -9.56 0.93
C LEU A 143 -11.29 -10.26 2.18
N LEU A 144 -11.51 -9.66 3.36
CA LEU A 144 -11.03 -10.22 4.61
C LEU A 144 -11.66 -11.58 4.92
N ASN A 145 -12.96 -11.77 4.66
CA ASN A 145 -13.62 -13.06 4.85
C ASN A 145 -13.04 -14.17 3.97
N ILE A 146 -12.72 -13.86 2.72
CA ILE A 146 -12.04 -14.81 1.82
C ILE A 146 -10.65 -15.15 2.36
N VAL A 147 -9.88 -14.13 2.76
CA VAL A 147 -8.54 -14.32 3.37
C VAL A 147 -8.63 -15.20 4.61
N HIS A 148 -9.56 -14.93 5.52
CA HIS A 148 -9.77 -15.73 6.73
C HIS A 148 -10.10 -17.19 6.41
N THR A 149 -10.99 -17.41 5.42
CA THR A 149 -11.38 -18.77 5.00
C THR A 149 -10.17 -19.56 4.47
N ILE A 150 -9.32 -18.92 3.67
CA ILE A 150 -8.12 -19.57 3.14
C ILE A 150 -7.08 -19.80 4.24
N LEU A 151 -6.84 -18.82 5.11
CA LEU A 151 -5.91 -18.99 6.24
C LEU A 151 -6.33 -20.15 7.15
N GLU A 152 -7.61 -20.24 7.53
CA GLU A 152 -8.12 -21.34 8.36
C GLU A 152 -8.02 -22.70 7.64
N LYS A 153 -8.26 -22.76 6.34
CA LYS A 153 -8.11 -23.97 5.53
C LYS A 153 -6.67 -24.47 5.47
N GLU A 154 -5.71 -23.55 5.43
CA GLU A 154 -4.27 -23.83 5.41
C GLU A 154 -3.67 -23.90 6.83
N GLU A 155 -4.52 -23.99 7.86
CA GLU A 155 -4.15 -24.11 9.28
C GLU A 155 -3.42 -22.91 9.88
N TYR A 156 -3.53 -21.72 9.24
CA TYR A 156 -3.02 -20.47 9.77
C TYR A 156 -4.06 -19.73 10.61
N LYS A 157 -3.60 -18.81 11.45
CA LYS A 157 -4.49 -17.99 12.28
C LYS A 157 -5.13 -16.87 11.46
N LYS A 158 -6.45 -16.86 11.37
CA LYS A 158 -7.19 -15.80 10.66
C LYS A 158 -6.95 -14.41 11.24
N GLU A 159 -6.68 -14.32 12.54
CA GLU A 159 -6.40 -13.08 13.25
C GLU A 159 -5.07 -12.44 12.84
N MET A 160 -4.32 -13.07 11.93
CA MET A 160 -3.16 -12.47 11.27
C MET A 160 -3.55 -11.17 10.54
N PHE A 161 -4.75 -11.12 10.00
CA PHE A 161 -5.31 -9.91 9.37
C PHE A 161 -6.63 -9.54 10.03
N GLN A 162 -6.71 -8.35 10.58
CA GLN A 162 -7.91 -7.85 11.25
C GLN A 162 -8.26 -6.48 10.69
N HIS A 163 -9.55 -6.18 10.55
CA HIS A 163 -10.02 -4.85 10.17
C HIS A 163 -11.03 -4.33 11.19
N SER A 164 -10.80 -3.13 11.68
CA SER A 164 -11.75 -2.45 12.54
C SER A 164 -12.56 -1.43 11.75
N PHE A 165 -13.82 -1.75 11.48
CA PHE A 165 -14.74 -0.88 10.77
C PHE A 165 -15.38 0.21 11.64
N ILE A 166 -15.31 0.05 12.96
CA ILE A 166 -16.07 0.88 13.92
C ILE A 166 -15.13 1.76 14.76
N ILE A 167 -13.89 1.34 14.93
CA ILE A 167 -12.91 1.99 15.79
C ILE A 167 -12.12 3.00 14.97
N ARG A 168 -12.06 4.23 15.43
CA ARG A 168 -11.23 5.25 14.78
C ARG A 168 -9.74 4.94 14.98
N PRO A 169 -8.88 5.30 14.03
CA PRO A 169 -7.44 5.10 14.18
C PRO A 169 -6.87 5.68 15.48
N GLU A 170 -7.41 6.83 15.91
CA GLU A 170 -6.99 7.53 17.11
C GLU A 170 -7.25 6.74 18.40
N ASP A 171 -8.25 5.89 18.41
CA ASP A 171 -8.60 5.08 19.58
C ASP A 171 -7.54 3.97 19.87
N PHE A 172 -6.64 3.69 18.91
CA PHE A 172 -5.52 2.78 19.11
C PHE A 172 -4.28 3.43 19.74
N PHE A 173 -4.26 4.74 19.97
CA PHE A 173 -3.04 5.45 20.42
C PHE A 173 -2.50 4.96 21.77
N ASP A 174 -3.35 4.59 22.69
CA ASP A 174 -2.93 4.03 23.98
C ASP A 174 -2.29 2.62 23.84
N SER A 175 -2.53 1.96 22.72
CA SER A 175 -2.03 0.61 22.41
C SER A 175 -0.70 0.61 21.65
N PHE A 176 -0.12 1.76 21.33
CA PHE A 176 1.11 1.85 20.52
C PHE A 176 2.33 1.16 21.13
N LYS A 177 2.35 0.94 22.43
CA LYS A 177 3.42 0.15 23.07
C LYS A 177 3.50 -1.29 22.55
N THR A 178 2.38 -1.80 22.03
CA THR A 178 2.25 -3.18 21.51
C THR A 178 2.37 -3.22 19.99
N ILE A 179 2.10 -2.10 19.31
CA ILE A 179 2.23 -1.95 17.86
C ILE A 179 3.68 -1.63 17.51
N ASN A 180 4.27 -2.44 16.65
CA ASN A 180 5.67 -2.31 16.28
C ASN A 180 5.91 -1.22 15.22
N LYS A 181 4.96 -1.01 14.33
CA LYS A 181 5.01 0.04 13.28
C LYS A 181 3.60 0.48 12.91
N THR A 182 3.42 1.77 12.65
CA THR A 182 2.20 2.32 12.04
C THR A 182 2.51 2.71 10.60
N ILE A 183 1.63 2.33 9.66
CA ILE A 183 1.70 2.73 8.26
C ILE A 183 0.48 3.56 7.97
N VAL A 184 0.67 4.74 7.40
CA VAL A 184 -0.41 5.64 6.99
C VAL A 184 -0.39 5.77 5.48
N ILE A 185 -1.49 5.35 4.84
CA ILE A 185 -1.63 5.33 3.38
C ILE A 185 -2.84 6.18 2.99
N GLY A 186 -2.58 7.28 2.33
CA GLY A 186 -3.63 8.22 1.94
C GLY A 186 -3.08 9.49 1.31
N ASP A 187 -3.90 10.53 1.30
CA ASP A 187 -3.54 11.86 0.82
C ASP A 187 -2.63 12.63 1.80
N SER A 188 -2.20 13.80 1.40
CA SER A 188 -1.30 14.64 2.21
C SER A 188 -1.96 15.11 3.53
N GLU A 189 -3.26 15.32 3.56
CA GLU A 189 -3.98 15.72 4.78
C GLU A 189 -3.95 14.59 5.81
N MET A 190 -4.27 13.37 5.38
CA MET A 190 -4.22 12.18 6.21
C MET A 190 -2.81 11.90 6.72
N GLN A 191 -1.80 11.96 5.85
CA GLN A 191 -0.40 11.77 6.21
C GLN A 191 0.05 12.82 7.24
N ASN A 192 -0.24 14.10 7.03
CA ASN A 192 0.12 15.17 7.95
C ASN A 192 -0.56 15.04 9.31
N LYS A 193 -1.82 14.62 9.34
CA LYS A 193 -2.57 14.35 10.58
C LYS A 193 -1.88 13.29 11.42
N TYR A 194 -1.63 12.12 10.83
CA TYR A 194 -1.12 10.98 11.59
C TYR A 194 0.39 11.01 11.83
N ASN A 195 1.17 11.71 11.01
CA ASN A 195 2.58 11.96 11.28
C ASN A 195 2.83 12.69 12.60
N LYS A 196 1.89 13.55 12.99
CA LYS A 196 1.96 14.28 14.27
C LYS A 196 1.52 13.46 15.48
N LEU A 197 0.73 12.43 15.25
CA LEU A 197 0.05 11.66 16.30
C LEU A 197 0.72 10.32 16.59
N CYS A 198 1.39 9.74 15.59
CA CYS A 198 1.98 8.40 15.70
C CYS A 198 3.50 8.45 15.82
N ALA A 199 4.04 7.64 16.71
CA ALA A 199 5.47 7.34 16.74
C ALA A 199 5.77 6.18 15.76
N ASN A 200 6.98 6.15 15.19
CA ASN A 200 7.43 5.11 14.26
C ASN A 200 6.47 4.90 13.09
N VAL A 201 6.15 5.99 12.38
CA VAL A 201 5.21 6.01 11.27
C VAL A 201 5.94 5.92 9.92
N LEU A 202 5.39 5.13 9.01
CA LEU A 202 5.72 5.14 7.59
C LEU A 202 4.56 5.79 6.83
N LEU A 203 4.85 6.85 6.08
CA LEU A 203 3.88 7.59 5.30
C LEU A 203 3.98 7.14 3.84
N ILE A 204 2.85 6.76 3.25
CA ILE A 204 2.77 6.28 1.87
C ILE A 204 1.61 6.97 1.16
N SER A 205 1.86 7.41 -0.06
CA SER A 205 0.79 7.93 -0.92
C SER A 205 -0.13 6.79 -1.36
N GLY A 206 -1.43 6.96 -1.12
CA GLY A 206 -2.44 5.97 -1.49
C GLY A 206 -2.68 5.91 -2.99
N TYR A 207 -3.23 4.80 -3.44
CA TYR A 207 -3.81 4.69 -4.78
C TYR A 207 -4.77 5.82 -5.09
N ASN A 208 -5.38 6.18 -5.98
CA ASN A 208 -6.47 7.17 -6.21
C ASN A 208 -6.15 8.63 -5.91
N ASN A 209 -4.93 8.98 -5.57
CA ASN A 209 -4.53 10.37 -5.43
C ASN A 209 -3.73 10.78 -6.66
N TYR A 210 -4.42 11.31 -7.65
CA TYR A 210 -3.86 11.65 -8.95
C TYR A 210 -3.94 13.13 -9.21
N ASP A 211 -2.88 13.69 -9.78
CA ASP A 211 -2.85 15.08 -10.25
C ASP A 211 -2.75 15.12 -11.77
N ILE A 212 -3.57 15.91 -12.41
CA ILE A 212 -3.56 16.04 -13.87
C ILE A 212 -3.46 17.52 -14.25
N TYR A 213 -2.41 17.88 -14.95
CA TYR A 213 -2.30 19.18 -15.61
C TYR A 213 -2.60 19.08 -17.10
N ILE A 214 -3.54 19.91 -17.57
CA ILE A 214 -3.96 19.98 -18.96
C ILE A 214 -3.50 21.30 -19.53
N GLU A 215 -2.55 21.23 -20.46
CA GLU A 215 -2.05 22.39 -21.20
C GLU A 215 -2.65 22.52 -22.60
N ASP A 216 -3.06 21.40 -23.21
CA ASP A 216 -3.79 21.37 -24.48
C ASP A 216 -4.87 20.28 -24.52
N LEU A 217 -5.72 20.33 -25.56
CA LEU A 217 -6.89 19.45 -25.69
C LEU A 217 -6.70 18.30 -26.68
N GLU A 218 -5.49 17.99 -27.13
CA GLU A 218 -5.28 16.90 -28.09
C GLU A 218 -5.77 15.56 -27.55
N HIS A 219 -5.58 15.33 -26.25
CA HIS A 219 -5.95 14.09 -25.57
C HIS A 219 -7.30 14.17 -24.83
N VAL A 220 -8.21 15.04 -25.27
CA VAL A 220 -9.46 15.32 -24.56
C VAL A 220 -10.31 14.07 -24.28
N GLU A 221 -10.35 13.11 -25.19
CA GLU A 221 -11.12 11.88 -25.00
C GLU A 221 -10.50 10.96 -23.93
N THR A 222 -9.17 10.90 -23.86
CA THR A 222 -8.45 10.21 -22.80
C THR A 222 -8.73 10.88 -21.44
N ILE A 223 -8.66 12.20 -21.39
CA ILE A 223 -8.92 12.98 -20.18
C ILE A 223 -10.35 12.77 -19.70
N LYS A 224 -11.35 12.85 -20.57
CA LYS A 224 -12.76 12.57 -20.23
C LYS A 224 -12.94 11.16 -19.65
N LYS A 225 -12.29 10.15 -20.25
CA LYS A 225 -12.33 8.77 -19.77
C LYS A 225 -11.75 8.66 -18.37
N ILE A 226 -10.63 9.33 -18.09
CA ILE A 226 -10.00 9.33 -16.77
C ILE A 226 -10.94 9.98 -15.72
N ILE A 227 -11.46 11.16 -16.02
CA ILE A 227 -12.34 11.91 -15.12
C ILE A 227 -13.64 11.13 -14.82
N SER A 228 -14.14 10.35 -15.79
CA SER A 228 -15.35 9.53 -15.60
C SER A 228 -15.20 8.36 -14.64
N GLN A 229 -13.96 8.01 -14.26
CA GLN A 229 -13.66 6.84 -13.40
C GLN A 229 -13.95 7.05 -11.91
N LYS A 230 -14.49 8.21 -11.49
CA LYS A 230 -14.76 8.57 -10.08
C LYS A 230 -13.54 8.41 -9.16
N LEU A 231 -12.38 8.73 -9.67
CA LEU A 231 -11.13 8.73 -8.93
C LEU A 231 -10.98 10.05 -8.17
N ASN A 232 -10.16 10.07 -7.13
CA ASN A 232 -9.77 11.32 -6.48
C ASN A 232 -8.70 12.01 -7.34
N ILE A 233 -9.14 12.91 -8.22
CA ILE A 233 -8.29 13.61 -9.18
C ILE A 233 -8.30 15.10 -8.86
N ASN A 234 -7.12 15.66 -8.63
CA ASN A 234 -6.89 17.09 -8.66
C ASN A 234 -6.65 17.51 -10.12
N LEU A 235 -7.56 18.25 -10.67
CA LEU A 235 -7.52 18.67 -12.07
C LEU A 235 -7.04 20.11 -12.17
N TYR A 236 -5.91 20.34 -12.83
CA TYR A 236 -5.32 21.64 -13.11
C TYR A 236 -5.44 21.91 -14.60
N ILE A 237 -5.97 23.07 -14.97
CA ILE A 237 -6.23 23.41 -16.37
C ILE A 237 -5.60 24.77 -16.70
N ASN A 238 -4.87 24.83 -17.81
CA ASN A 238 -4.37 26.11 -18.31
C ASN A 238 -5.52 27.04 -18.65
N SER A 239 -5.55 28.23 -18.06
CA SER A 239 -6.63 29.19 -18.18
C SER A 239 -6.85 29.71 -19.62
N GLY A 240 -5.84 29.56 -20.47
CA GLY A 240 -5.93 29.90 -21.92
C GLY A 240 -6.84 28.95 -22.71
N LEU A 241 -7.19 27.77 -22.20
CA LEU A 241 -7.98 26.76 -22.94
C LEU A 241 -9.47 27.05 -23.03
N LYS A 242 -9.99 28.05 -22.29
CA LYS A 242 -11.41 28.45 -22.31
C LYS A 242 -12.41 27.29 -22.18
N VAL A 243 -12.08 26.28 -21.39
CA VAL A 243 -12.95 25.14 -21.08
C VAL A 243 -13.71 25.38 -19.79
N LYS A 244 -14.88 24.71 -19.65
CA LYS A 244 -15.60 24.66 -18.37
C LYS A 244 -15.39 23.29 -17.78
N ALA A 245 -14.91 23.24 -16.56
CA ALA A 245 -14.77 22.01 -15.80
C ALA A 245 -15.11 22.29 -14.34
N ASP A 246 -16.06 21.51 -13.82
CA ASP A 246 -16.43 21.60 -12.41
C ASP A 246 -15.29 21.03 -11.56
N ASN A 247 -14.98 21.70 -10.44
CA ASN A 247 -13.93 21.30 -9.50
C ASN A 247 -12.49 21.31 -10.07
N ALA A 248 -12.24 22.01 -11.18
CA ALA A 248 -10.89 22.21 -11.70
C ALA A 248 -10.23 23.47 -11.14
N ILE A 249 -8.95 23.42 -10.93
CA ILE A 249 -8.10 24.57 -10.59
C ILE A 249 -7.54 25.13 -11.89
N PHE A 250 -7.85 26.39 -12.18
CA PHE A 250 -7.32 27.06 -13.36
C PHE A 250 -5.99 27.73 -13.01
N VAL A 251 -4.97 27.48 -13.82
CA VAL A 251 -3.61 27.98 -13.64
C VAL A 251 -3.17 28.74 -14.87
N GLU A 252 -2.32 29.74 -14.68
CA GLU A 252 -1.88 30.63 -15.78
C GLU A 252 -0.88 29.91 -16.70
N ASP A 253 0.05 29.16 -16.10
CA ASP A 253 1.11 28.48 -16.82
C ASP A 253 1.57 27.19 -16.09
N ILE A 254 2.61 26.56 -16.65
CA ILE A 254 3.20 25.34 -16.09
C ILE A 254 3.91 25.56 -14.74
N ASP A 255 4.46 26.73 -14.48
CA ASP A 255 5.14 27.05 -13.23
C ASP A 255 4.16 27.11 -12.07
N GLU A 256 3.03 27.76 -12.31
CA GLU A 256 1.94 27.74 -11.34
C GLU A 256 1.37 26.33 -11.14
N ALA A 257 1.16 25.56 -12.24
CA ALA A 257 0.69 24.18 -12.15
C ALA A 257 1.62 23.33 -11.28
N ILE A 258 2.94 23.38 -11.53
CA ILE A 258 3.93 22.64 -10.75
C ILE A 258 3.90 23.06 -9.27
N THR A 259 3.81 24.36 -9.01
CA THR A 259 3.76 24.89 -7.63
C THR A 259 2.53 24.39 -6.89
N GLN A 260 1.35 24.49 -7.52
CA GLN A 260 0.08 24.06 -6.93
C GLN A 260 0.04 22.54 -6.71
N ILE A 261 0.50 21.75 -7.68
CA ILE A 261 0.56 20.30 -7.56
C ILE A 261 1.51 19.93 -6.43
N ASN A 262 2.73 20.44 -6.39
CA ASN A 262 3.69 20.09 -5.34
C ASN A 262 3.21 20.49 -3.93
N PHE A 263 2.36 21.48 -3.81
CA PHE A 263 1.78 21.92 -2.55
C PHE A 263 0.60 21.04 -2.10
N ASN A 264 -0.27 20.64 -3.03
CA ASN A 264 -1.53 19.94 -2.73
C ASN A 264 -1.47 18.42 -2.91
N SER A 265 -0.50 17.93 -3.68
CA SER A 265 -0.40 16.50 -4.05
C SER A 265 -0.04 15.60 -2.87
N SER A 266 -0.54 14.37 -2.92
CA SER A 266 -0.03 13.29 -2.07
C SER A 266 1.37 12.79 -2.49
N GLY A 267 1.85 13.21 -3.69
CA GLY A 267 3.09 12.74 -4.27
C GLY A 267 3.02 11.35 -4.92
N TYR A 268 1.81 10.80 -5.14
CA TYR A 268 1.67 9.46 -5.71
C TYR A 268 1.88 9.41 -7.23
N SER A 269 1.03 10.11 -7.99
CA SER A 269 1.11 10.07 -9.45
C SER A 269 0.57 11.36 -10.07
N SER A 270 1.36 11.97 -10.95
CA SER A 270 0.99 13.19 -11.67
C SER A 270 1.18 13.04 -13.17
N SER A 271 0.24 13.57 -13.94
CA SER A 271 0.30 13.57 -15.41
C SER A 271 0.24 14.99 -15.96
N ILE A 272 0.97 15.22 -17.03
CA ILE A 272 0.80 16.40 -17.89
C ILE A 272 0.27 15.99 -19.27
N PHE A 273 -0.70 16.72 -19.78
CA PHE A 273 -1.19 16.60 -21.15
C PHE A 273 -0.78 17.85 -21.94
N THR A 274 0.23 17.71 -22.79
CA THR A 274 0.85 18.82 -23.53
C THR A 274 1.47 18.36 -24.85
N LYS A 275 1.50 19.28 -25.83
CA LYS A 275 2.28 19.17 -27.08
C LYS A 275 3.69 19.78 -26.95
N ASN A 276 3.92 20.54 -25.90
CA ASN A 276 5.18 21.25 -25.69
C ASN A 276 6.19 20.36 -24.95
N ASN A 277 7.20 19.88 -25.68
CA ASN A 277 8.25 19.03 -25.14
C ASN A 277 9.10 19.72 -24.04
N GLU A 278 9.26 21.04 -24.10
CA GLU A 278 9.99 21.79 -23.06
C GLU A 278 9.19 21.78 -21.76
N ASN A 279 7.88 22.01 -21.86
CA ASN A 279 6.98 21.96 -20.71
C ASN A 279 6.87 20.53 -20.15
N ALA A 280 6.79 19.49 -21.00
CA ALA A 280 6.85 18.12 -20.54
C ALA A 280 8.14 17.83 -19.77
N SER A 281 9.29 18.24 -20.28
CA SER A 281 10.57 18.10 -19.59
C SER A 281 10.67 18.87 -18.29
N LYS A 282 10.11 20.08 -18.27
CA LYS A 282 10.05 20.94 -17.08
C LYS A 282 9.17 20.31 -15.99
N PHE A 283 8.02 19.77 -16.38
CA PHE A 283 7.12 19.05 -15.48
C PHE A 283 7.81 17.86 -14.85
N ILE A 284 8.41 16.96 -15.66
CA ILE A 284 9.15 15.79 -15.19
C ILE A 284 10.23 16.13 -14.14
N LYS A 285 10.96 17.22 -14.38
CA LYS A 285 12.08 17.63 -13.52
C LYS A 285 11.65 18.23 -12.18
N ASN A 286 10.49 18.88 -12.14
CA ASN A 286 10.12 19.76 -11.02
C ASN A 286 8.91 19.25 -10.21
N ILE A 287 8.22 18.21 -10.68
CA ILE A 287 7.14 17.55 -9.93
C ILE A 287 7.72 16.61 -8.87
N ASN A 288 7.17 16.69 -7.66
CA ASN A 288 7.58 15.86 -6.53
C ASN A 288 6.86 14.51 -6.47
N SER A 289 6.07 14.16 -7.48
CA SER A 289 5.38 12.87 -7.52
C SER A 289 6.32 11.72 -7.85
N LYS A 290 6.08 10.57 -7.24
CA LYS A 290 6.83 9.34 -7.51
C LYS A 290 6.69 8.88 -8.96
N ASN A 291 5.47 8.97 -9.48
CA ASN A 291 5.14 8.58 -10.85
C ASN A 291 4.77 9.82 -11.65
N VAL A 292 5.53 10.10 -12.70
CA VAL A 292 5.29 11.26 -13.57
C VAL A 292 5.05 10.77 -14.99
N LEU A 293 3.91 11.11 -15.56
CA LEU A 293 3.48 10.65 -16.87
C LEU A 293 3.27 11.84 -17.81
N VAL A 294 3.53 11.60 -19.09
CA VAL A 294 3.30 12.60 -20.15
C VAL A 294 2.35 12.00 -21.18
N ASN A 295 1.24 12.70 -21.43
CA ASN A 295 0.20 12.29 -22.37
C ASN A 295 -0.37 10.89 -22.12
N ALA A 296 -0.37 10.47 -20.85
CA ALA A 296 -0.81 9.16 -20.41
C ALA A 296 -1.63 9.27 -19.13
N SER A 297 -2.52 8.31 -18.89
CA SER A 297 -3.33 8.27 -17.69
C SER A 297 -2.46 8.03 -16.44
N PRO A 298 -2.60 8.83 -15.38
CA PRO A 298 -1.91 8.57 -14.12
C PRO A 298 -2.35 7.26 -13.47
N THR A 299 -3.47 6.68 -13.90
CA THR A 299 -3.98 5.39 -13.41
C THR A 299 -3.26 4.17 -13.98
N LEU A 300 -2.31 4.36 -14.89
CA LEU A 300 -1.47 3.27 -15.42
C LEU A 300 -0.52 2.70 -14.35
N VAL A 301 -0.24 3.48 -13.33
CA VAL A 301 0.59 3.03 -12.20
C VAL A 301 -0.31 2.68 -11.03
N GLN A 302 -0.32 1.40 -10.67
CA GLN A 302 -1.12 0.86 -9.56
C GLN A 302 -0.23 -0.02 -8.68
N GLN A 303 0.67 0.61 -7.93
CA GLN A 303 1.54 -0.06 -6.98
C GLN A 303 1.84 0.87 -5.80
N LEU A 304 1.65 0.38 -4.58
CA LEU A 304 2.08 1.09 -3.38
C LEU A 304 3.60 1.25 -3.35
N ASP A 305 4.06 2.33 -2.77
CA ASP A 305 5.48 2.52 -2.50
C ASP A 305 5.88 1.89 -1.18
N ILE A 306 5.67 0.59 -1.09
CA ILE A 306 6.01 -0.23 0.07
C ILE A 306 6.70 -1.50 -0.39
N LYS A 307 7.74 -1.88 0.30
CA LYS A 307 8.54 -3.07 0.02
C LYS A 307 8.53 -4.01 1.22
N GLN A 308 9.03 -5.24 1.03
CA GLN A 308 9.17 -6.20 2.13
C GLN A 308 10.07 -5.63 3.24
N GLU A 309 11.15 -4.93 2.89
CA GLU A 309 12.10 -4.30 3.82
C GLU A 309 11.41 -3.31 4.77
N ASP A 310 10.38 -2.62 4.30
CA ASP A 310 9.60 -1.68 5.12
C ASP A 310 8.80 -2.37 6.22
N LEU A 311 8.54 -3.66 6.05
CA LEU A 311 7.80 -4.52 6.98
C LEU A 311 8.69 -5.51 7.73
N LEU A 312 10.00 -5.38 7.61
CA LEU A 312 10.97 -6.26 8.25
C LEU A 312 11.92 -5.46 9.15
N LYS A 313 12.49 -6.17 10.11
CA LYS A 313 13.59 -5.70 10.95
C LYS A 313 14.87 -6.34 10.46
N GLU A 314 15.76 -5.52 9.93
CA GLU A 314 17.10 -5.94 9.53
C GLU A 314 18.02 -6.03 10.73
N LYS A 315 18.86 -7.06 10.76
CA LYS A 315 19.95 -7.22 11.72
C LYS A 315 21.23 -7.53 10.96
N ASN A 316 22.27 -6.77 11.22
CA ASN A 316 23.61 -7.05 10.71
C ASN A 316 24.30 -8.05 11.65
N ILE A 317 24.71 -9.19 11.09
CA ILE A 317 25.55 -10.17 11.80
C ILE A 317 26.98 -9.94 11.33
N ILE A 318 27.89 -9.73 12.27
CA ILE A 318 29.31 -9.54 12.00
C ILE A 318 30.07 -10.63 12.74
N LEU A 319 30.76 -11.50 12.00
CA LEU A 319 31.55 -12.60 12.57
C LEU A 319 33.01 -12.48 12.15
N PRO A 320 33.97 -12.82 13.03
CA PRO A 320 35.37 -12.96 12.64
C PRO A 320 35.51 -14.11 11.63
N ASN A 321 36.26 -13.90 10.54
CA ASN A 321 36.48 -14.90 9.47
C ASN A 321 37.26 -16.15 9.91
N ILE A 322 37.75 -16.18 11.17
CA ILE A 322 38.43 -17.35 11.77
C ILE A 322 37.52 -18.58 11.88
N TYR A 323 36.22 -18.39 11.86
CA TYR A 323 35.27 -19.48 11.80
C TYR A 323 34.92 -19.76 10.34
N LYS A 324 35.68 -20.64 9.68
CA LYS A 324 35.19 -21.34 8.48
C LYS A 324 34.01 -22.20 8.94
N PHE A 325 32.84 -21.63 9.04
CA PHE A 325 31.61 -22.38 9.20
C PHE A 325 31.29 -23.05 7.87
N ASP A 326 31.79 -24.26 7.66
CA ASP A 326 31.28 -25.17 6.65
C ASP A 326 29.81 -25.46 7.02
N GLY A 327 28.92 -24.70 6.44
CA GLY A 327 27.49 -24.85 6.57
C GLY A 327 26.84 -24.10 7.72
N PHE A 328 26.68 -22.79 7.59
CA PHE A 328 25.52 -22.11 8.16
C PHE A 328 24.26 -22.63 7.46
N LYS A 329 23.87 -23.83 7.78
CA LYS A 329 22.47 -24.21 7.62
C LYS A 329 21.71 -23.39 8.64
N SER A 330 20.75 -22.63 8.15
CA SER A 330 19.82 -21.73 8.80
C SER A 330 19.08 -22.34 10.02
N ASN A 331 19.77 -22.60 11.12
CA ASN A 331 19.19 -23.10 12.37
C ASN A 331 19.68 -22.28 13.57
N ILE A 332 19.86 -20.97 13.39
CA ILE A 332 19.88 -20.07 14.55
C ILE A 332 18.42 -19.71 14.81
N GLU A 333 17.74 -20.52 15.60
CA GLU A 333 16.51 -20.10 16.27
C GLU A 333 16.91 -19.00 17.27
N ILE A 334 16.64 -17.77 16.93
CA ILE A 334 16.73 -16.66 17.87
C ILE A 334 15.40 -16.64 18.62
N ASN A 335 15.38 -17.26 19.80
CA ASN A 335 14.28 -17.20 20.76
C ASN A 335 14.00 -15.76 21.24
#